data_1b5551fcc48b49bb674495a380f48372
#
_entry.id   1b5551fcc48b49bb674495a380f48372
#
_cell.length_a   1.000
_cell.length_b   1.000
_cell.length_c   1.000
_cell.angle_alpha   90.00
_cell.angle_beta   90.00
_cell.angle_gamma   90.00
#
_symmetry.space_group_name_H-M   'P 1'
#
loop_
_entity.id
_entity.type
_entity.pdbx_description
1 polymer ?
#
loop_
_entity_poly.entity_id
_entity_poly.type
_entity_poly.pdbx_seq_one_letter_code
_entity_poly.pdbx_strand_id
1 'polypeptide(L)'
;MIVSHFNFYLSFTKQTHYNHTGTQEENIMSITRLKPGPRMTQAVVHGDTVYLCGQVAEDPSSKTVKEQTVDILRKVDEYLAMAGSNKSKLLSAQIWVANMGTFSDMNEAWDAWVDPDNTPARACVEAKMATPAILVEIMVTASR
;
A
#
# COMPACT_ATOMS: atom_id res chain seq x y z
N MET A 1 0.99 52.63 13.99
CA MET A 1 1.04 51.47 13.06
C MET A 1 1.30 50.23 13.92
N ILE A 2 0.22 49.55 14.35
CA ILE A 2 0.27 48.43 15.30
C ILE A 2 0.13 47.17 14.48
N VAL A 3 1.20 46.36 14.41
CA VAL A 3 1.19 45.05 13.73
C VAL A 3 0.72 44.00 14.73
N SER A 4 -0.51 43.51 14.55
CA SER A 4 -1.09 42.44 15.35
C SER A 4 -0.52 41.12 14.92
N HIS A 5 0.19 40.40 15.80
CA HIS A 5 0.62 39.04 15.62
C HIS A 5 -0.55 38.09 15.93
N PHE A 6 -1.10 37.44 14.92
CA PHE A 6 -2.05 36.34 15.11
C PHE A 6 -1.28 35.08 15.40
N ASN A 7 -1.30 34.64 16.66
CA ASN A 7 -0.82 33.33 17.07
C ASN A 7 -1.91 32.30 16.79
N PHE A 8 -1.72 31.45 15.76
CA PHE A 8 -2.56 30.29 15.50
C PHE A 8 -2.07 29.11 16.37
N TYR A 9 -2.67 28.97 17.56
CA TYR A 9 -2.54 27.73 18.35
C TYR A 9 -3.50 26.68 17.76
N LEU A 10 -2.96 25.71 17.01
CA LEU A 10 -3.66 24.48 16.68
C LEU A 10 -3.79 23.63 17.94
N SER A 11 -4.95 23.70 18.58
CA SER A 11 -5.32 22.77 19.66
C SER A 11 -5.64 21.40 19.06
N PHE A 12 -4.72 20.46 19.18
CA PHE A 12 -5.01 19.06 18.97
C PHE A 12 -5.84 18.54 20.13
N THR A 13 -7.17 18.57 20.01
CA THR A 13 -8.05 17.87 20.94
C THR A 13 -7.92 16.38 20.71
N LYS A 14 -7.25 15.67 21.63
CA LYS A 14 -7.37 14.22 21.74
C LYS A 14 -8.83 13.88 21.99
N GLN A 15 -9.50 13.31 21.00
CA GLN A 15 -10.85 12.80 21.14
C GLN A 15 -10.77 11.49 21.95
N THR A 16 -11.02 11.57 23.25
CA THR A 16 -11.12 10.44 24.16
C THR A 16 -12.57 9.97 24.14
N HIS A 17 -12.83 8.77 23.62
CA HIS A 17 -14.11 8.10 23.78
C HIS A 17 -14.14 7.39 25.12
N TYR A 18 -15.12 7.73 25.97
CA TYR A 18 -15.40 6.99 27.21
C TYR A 18 -16.55 6.02 26.97
N ASN A 19 -16.38 4.78 27.45
CA ASN A 19 -17.49 3.85 27.53
C ASN A 19 -18.27 4.09 28.83
N HIS A 20 -19.49 3.50 28.97
CA HIS A 20 -20.42 3.71 30.08
C HIS A 20 -19.86 3.32 31.47
N THR A 21 -18.69 2.72 31.57
CA THR A 21 -18.04 2.29 32.82
C THR A 21 -16.86 3.17 33.24
N GLY A 22 -16.56 4.24 32.49
CA GLY A 22 -15.51 5.21 32.84
C GLY A 22 -14.06 4.73 32.82
N THR A 23 -13.81 3.52 32.31
CA THR A 23 -12.45 3.02 32.08
C THR A 23 -11.93 3.45 30.73
N GLN A 24 -10.72 4.03 30.69
CA GLN A 24 -10.00 4.22 29.43
C GLN A 24 -9.66 2.83 28.85
N GLU A 25 -10.29 2.46 27.74
CA GLU A 25 -9.71 1.43 26.89
C GLU A 25 -8.45 2.04 26.27
N GLU A 26 -7.27 1.62 26.75
CA GLU A 26 -6.05 1.77 25.96
C GLU A 26 -6.29 1.00 24.67
N ASN A 27 -6.50 1.74 23.59
CA ASN A 27 -6.54 1.18 22.24
C ASN A 27 -5.13 0.67 21.92
N ILE A 28 -4.81 -0.54 22.45
CA ILE A 28 -3.58 -1.24 22.15
C ILE A 28 -3.66 -1.57 20.67
N MET A 29 -3.02 -0.74 19.84
CA MET A 29 -2.91 -0.99 18.39
C MET A 29 -2.16 -2.30 18.18
N SER A 30 -2.91 -3.40 18.08
CA SER A 30 -2.36 -4.73 17.85
C SER A 30 -1.79 -4.83 16.43
N ILE A 31 -0.67 -5.54 16.31
CA ILE A 31 -0.09 -5.87 15.00
C ILE A 31 -0.60 -7.24 14.59
N THR A 32 -1.33 -7.29 13.47
CA THR A 32 -1.77 -8.55 12.85
C THR A 32 -0.90 -8.86 11.64
N ARG A 33 -0.41 -10.10 11.55
CA ARG A 33 0.41 -10.58 10.45
C ARG A 33 -0.33 -11.63 9.65
N LEU A 34 -0.49 -11.38 8.35
CA LEU A 34 -1.20 -12.25 7.41
C LEU A 34 -0.19 -12.96 6.50
N LYS A 35 -0.33 -14.30 6.41
CA LYS A 35 0.60 -15.14 5.65
C LYS A 35 2.07 -14.91 6.01
N PRO A 36 2.46 -15.07 7.30
CA PRO A 36 3.85 -14.98 7.71
C PRO A 36 4.67 -16.12 7.12
N GLY A 37 5.85 -15.78 6.62
CA GLY A 37 6.88 -16.71 6.18
C GLY A 37 8.14 -16.59 7.06
N PRO A 38 9.17 -17.40 6.79
CA PRO A 38 10.39 -17.40 7.60
C PRO A 38 11.22 -16.11 7.46
N ARG A 39 11.01 -15.34 6.37
CA ARG A 39 11.79 -14.13 6.08
C ARG A 39 10.93 -12.87 6.08
N MET A 40 9.68 -12.96 5.64
CA MET A 40 8.78 -11.82 5.52
C MET A 40 7.32 -12.22 5.68
N THR A 41 6.46 -11.24 5.92
CA THR A 41 5.00 -11.39 6.00
C THR A 41 4.37 -10.73 4.78
N GLN A 42 3.36 -11.36 4.16
CA GLN A 42 2.72 -10.83 2.96
C GLN A 42 1.95 -9.54 3.23
N ALA A 43 1.22 -9.48 4.36
CA ALA A 43 0.56 -8.26 4.79
C ALA A 43 0.64 -8.09 6.31
N VAL A 44 0.86 -6.86 6.76
CA VAL A 44 0.87 -6.46 8.16
C VAL A 44 -0.19 -5.40 8.36
N VAL A 45 -1.06 -5.61 9.37
CA VAL A 45 -2.06 -4.62 9.78
C VAL A 45 -1.62 -4.04 11.13
N HIS A 46 -1.60 -2.72 11.22
CA HIS A 46 -1.34 -1.98 12.45
C HIS A 46 -2.33 -0.81 12.54
N GLY A 47 -3.23 -0.88 13.53
CA GLY A 47 -4.36 0.04 13.61
C GLY A 47 -5.22 -0.05 12.34
N ASP A 48 -5.45 1.08 11.70
CA ASP A 48 -6.21 1.19 10.45
C ASP A 48 -5.32 1.17 9.19
N THR A 49 -4.04 0.82 9.32
CA THR A 49 -3.10 0.79 8.20
C THR A 49 -2.70 -0.63 7.84
N VAL A 50 -2.72 -0.92 6.55
CA VAL A 50 -2.32 -2.18 5.92
C VAL A 50 -1.04 -1.96 5.12
N TYR A 51 -0.02 -2.76 5.38
CA TYR A 51 1.26 -2.77 4.66
C TYR A 51 1.39 -4.09 3.94
N LEU A 52 1.47 -4.08 2.62
CA LEU A 52 1.85 -5.25 1.84
C LEU A 52 3.36 -5.26 1.60
N CYS A 53 3.97 -6.44 1.59
CA CYS A 53 5.34 -6.58 1.09
C CYS A 53 5.39 -6.39 -0.43
N GLY A 54 6.58 -6.24 -0.99
CA GLY A 54 6.78 -6.24 -2.44
C GLY A 54 6.22 -7.51 -3.06
N GLN A 55 5.34 -7.35 -4.05
CA GLN A 55 4.70 -8.44 -4.77
C GLN A 55 5.34 -8.57 -6.15
N VAL A 56 5.69 -9.79 -6.50
CA VAL A 56 6.12 -10.20 -7.86
C VAL A 56 5.13 -11.21 -8.43
N ALA A 57 5.13 -11.40 -9.75
CA ALA A 57 4.29 -12.41 -10.38
C ALA A 57 4.55 -13.80 -9.77
N GLU A 58 3.51 -14.63 -9.67
CA GLU A 58 3.60 -15.97 -9.08
C GLU A 58 4.51 -16.89 -9.92
N ASP A 59 4.33 -16.85 -11.24
CA ASP A 59 5.27 -17.40 -12.21
C ASP A 59 5.68 -16.29 -13.19
N PRO A 60 6.86 -15.68 -13.03
CA PRO A 60 7.33 -14.63 -13.92
C PRO A 60 7.89 -15.14 -15.24
N SER A 61 8.07 -16.47 -15.39
CA SER A 61 8.69 -17.09 -16.57
C SER A 61 7.86 -16.84 -17.81
N SER A 62 8.49 -16.37 -18.88
CA SER A 62 7.87 -16.13 -20.19
C SER A 62 6.73 -15.11 -20.21
N LYS A 63 6.51 -14.32 -19.14
CA LYS A 63 5.52 -13.25 -19.07
C LYS A 63 6.12 -11.90 -19.42
N THR A 64 5.36 -11.09 -20.13
CA THR A 64 5.67 -9.67 -20.37
C THR A 64 5.50 -8.84 -19.09
N VAL A 65 6.02 -7.60 -19.08
CA VAL A 65 5.82 -6.67 -17.96
C VAL A 65 4.33 -6.45 -17.68
N LYS A 66 3.51 -6.29 -18.72
CA LYS A 66 2.05 -6.13 -18.60
C LYS A 66 1.41 -7.34 -17.90
N GLU A 67 1.72 -8.55 -18.35
CA GLU A 67 1.17 -9.79 -17.77
C GLU A 67 1.62 -10.01 -16.32
N GLN A 68 2.89 -9.71 -16.02
CA GLN A 68 3.38 -9.75 -14.64
C GLN A 68 2.67 -8.73 -13.77
N THR A 69 2.45 -7.50 -14.27
CA THR A 69 1.72 -6.44 -13.55
C THR A 69 0.30 -6.88 -13.24
N VAL A 70 -0.44 -7.45 -14.20
CA VAL A 70 -1.81 -7.96 -13.98
C VAL A 70 -1.83 -9.03 -12.88
N ASP A 71 -0.89 -9.99 -12.91
CA ASP A 71 -0.81 -11.05 -11.89
C ASP A 71 -0.48 -10.48 -10.49
N ILE A 72 0.43 -9.51 -10.42
CA ILE A 72 0.76 -8.81 -9.18
C ILE A 72 -0.46 -8.10 -8.60
N LEU A 73 -1.20 -7.34 -9.44
CA LEU A 73 -2.34 -6.56 -8.99
C LEU A 73 -3.49 -7.45 -8.49
N ARG A 74 -3.69 -8.63 -9.09
CA ARG A 74 -4.60 -9.66 -8.56
C ARG A 74 -4.19 -10.10 -7.15
N LYS A 75 -2.90 -10.35 -6.90
CA LYS A 75 -2.38 -10.71 -5.56
C LYS A 75 -2.54 -9.55 -4.56
N VAL A 76 -2.34 -8.31 -5.00
CA VAL A 76 -2.59 -7.12 -4.18
C VAL A 76 -4.05 -7.08 -3.73
N ASP A 77 -5.01 -7.30 -4.65
CA ASP A 77 -6.44 -7.37 -4.30
C ASP A 77 -6.72 -8.46 -3.26
N GLU A 78 -6.15 -9.65 -3.42
CA GLU A 78 -6.32 -10.77 -2.48
C GLU A 78 -5.82 -10.42 -1.08
N TYR A 79 -4.61 -9.86 -0.95
CA TYR A 79 -4.04 -9.51 0.35
C TYR A 79 -4.72 -8.32 1.00
N LEU A 80 -5.16 -7.32 0.22
CA LEU A 80 -5.96 -6.22 0.72
C LEU A 80 -7.30 -6.73 1.27
N ALA A 81 -7.99 -7.60 0.55
CA ALA A 81 -9.25 -8.20 1.00
C ALA A 81 -9.08 -9.01 2.30
N MET A 82 -8.01 -9.82 2.40
CA MET A 82 -7.67 -10.55 3.63
C MET A 82 -7.41 -9.62 4.82
N ALA A 83 -6.91 -8.41 4.57
CA ALA A 83 -6.65 -7.40 5.59
C ALA A 83 -7.87 -6.52 5.93
N GLY A 84 -9.01 -6.72 5.26
CA GLY A 84 -10.22 -5.90 5.43
C GLY A 84 -10.16 -4.56 4.67
N SER A 85 -9.38 -4.51 3.59
CA SER A 85 -9.19 -3.35 2.73
C SER A 85 -9.54 -3.66 1.27
N ASN A 86 -9.33 -2.70 0.38
CA ASN A 86 -9.47 -2.86 -1.07
C ASN A 86 -8.68 -1.76 -1.80
N LYS A 87 -8.65 -1.82 -3.14
CA LYS A 87 -7.87 -0.89 -3.97
C LYS A 87 -8.32 0.57 -3.90
N SER A 88 -9.59 0.85 -3.56
CA SER A 88 -10.09 2.22 -3.38
C SER A 88 -9.59 2.88 -2.09
N LYS A 89 -8.95 2.11 -1.21
CA LYS A 89 -8.37 2.57 0.06
C LYS A 89 -6.84 2.66 0.02
N LEU A 90 -6.24 2.58 -1.15
CA LEU A 90 -4.79 2.73 -1.31
C LEU A 90 -4.33 4.12 -0.89
N LEU A 91 -3.28 4.17 -0.07
CA LEU A 91 -2.60 5.41 0.34
C LEU A 91 -1.37 5.66 -0.52
N SER A 92 -0.57 4.61 -0.76
CA SER A 92 0.63 4.72 -1.59
C SER A 92 0.92 3.42 -2.34
N ALA A 93 1.63 3.57 -3.47
CA ALA A 93 2.20 2.46 -4.23
C ALA A 93 3.63 2.80 -4.65
N GLN A 94 4.53 1.84 -4.46
CA GLN A 94 5.90 1.88 -4.97
C GLN A 94 6.05 0.77 -6.00
N ILE A 95 6.55 1.13 -7.18
CA ILE A 95 6.70 0.21 -8.30
C ILE A 95 8.17 0.24 -8.73
N TRP A 96 8.75 -0.94 -8.88
CA TRP A 96 10.06 -1.14 -9.46
C TRP A 96 9.91 -1.89 -10.76
N VAL A 97 10.55 -1.41 -11.84
CA VAL A 97 10.61 -2.09 -13.13
C VAL A 97 12.06 -2.41 -13.47
N ALA A 98 12.29 -3.54 -14.09
CA ALA A 98 13.63 -3.95 -14.50
C ALA A 98 14.21 -3.06 -15.61
N ASN A 99 13.33 -2.39 -16.39
CA ASN A 99 13.71 -1.48 -17.47
C ASN A 99 12.62 -0.41 -17.64
N MET A 100 12.98 0.87 -17.51
CA MET A 100 12.06 1.99 -17.71
C MET A 100 11.51 2.09 -19.14
N GLY A 101 12.14 1.45 -20.11
CA GLY A 101 11.57 1.32 -21.47
C GLY A 101 10.23 0.60 -21.54
N THR A 102 9.88 -0.16 -20.47
CA THR A 102 8.60 -0.89 -20.36
C THR A 102 7.57 -0.19 -19.45
N PHE A 103 7.84 1.06 -19.08
CA PHE A 103 6.98 1.86 -18.19
C PHE A 103 5.54 1.98 -18.70
N SER A 104 5.35 2.18 -20.02
CA SER A 104 4.03 2.25 -20.64
C SER A 104 3.24 0.95 -20.51
N ASP A 105 3.91 -0.21 -20.68
CA ASP A 105 3.25 -1.51 -20.59
C ASP A 105 2.79 -1.83 -19.16
N MET A 106 3.59 -1.44 -18.17
CA MET A 106 3.21 -1.51 -16.76
C MET A 106 2.03 -0.59 -16.47
N ASN A 107 2.08 0.66 -16.95
CA ASN A 107 0.99 1.62 -16.73
C ASN A 107 -0.32 1.17 -17.37
N GLU A 108 -0.31 0.54 -18.56
CA GLU A 108 -1.52 0.03 -19.20
C GLU A 108 -2.27 -0.97 -18.28
N ALA A 109 -1.55 -1.86 -17.60
CA ALA A 109 -2.14 -2.79 -16.64
C ALA A 109 -2.59 -2.07 -15.35
N TRP A 110 -1.79 -1.11 -14.86
CA TRP A 110 -2.11 -0.32 -13.68
C TRP A 110 -3.38 0.52 -13.89
N ASP A 111 -3.48 1.25 -15.00
CA ASP A 111 -4.60 2.14 -15.30
C ASP A 111 -5.91 1.39 -15.50
N ALA A 112 -5.86 0.14 -16.02
CA ALA A 112 -7.02 -0.73 -16.12
C ALA A 112 -7.49 -1.29 -14.77
N TRP A 113 -6.64 -1.28 -13.74
CA TRP A 113 -6.92 -1.86 -12.43
C TRP A 113 -7.24 -0.82 -11.36
N VAL A 114 -6.49 0.29 -11.30
CA VAL A 114 -6.62 1.29 -10.23
C VAL A 114 -8.02 1.89 -10.21
N ASP A 115 -8.51 2.24 -9.01
CA ASP A 115 -9.73 3.03 -8.89
C ASP A 115 -9.46 4.47 -9.33
N PRO A 116 -10.06 4.96 -10.42
CA PRO A 116 -9.76 6.28 -10.96
C PRO A 116 -10.20 7.44 -10.05
N ASP A 117 -11.17 7.20 -9.17
CA ASP A 117 -11.68 8.20 -8.22
C ASP A 117 -10.85 8.23 -6.93
N ASN A 118 -10.02 7.20 -6.67
CA ASN A 118 -9.24 7.03 -5.44
C ASN A 118 -7.80 6.59 -5.73
N THR A 119 -7.09 7.33 -6.60
CA THR A 119 -5.71 7.00 -6.95
C THR A 119 -4.74 7.26 -5.79
N PRO A 120 -3.79 6.35 -5.49
CA PRO A 120 -2.80 6.54 -4.43
C PRO A 120 -1.67 7.50 -4.84
N ALA A 121 -0.93 8.00 -3.85
CA ALA A 121 0.39 8.54 -4.11
C ALA A 121 1.29 7.44 -4.68
N ARG A 122 1.97 7.68 -5.84
CA ARG A 122 2.72 6.63 -6.54
C ARG A 122 4.09 7.09 -7.00
N ALA A 123 5.06 6.18 -6.89
CA ALA A 123 6.37 6.30 -7.54
C ALA A 123 6.67 5.03 -8.35
N CYS A 124 7.36 5.19 -9.49
CA CYS A 124 7.93 4.10 -10.26
C CYS A 124 9.37 4.42 -10.63
N VAL A 125 10.26 3.45 -10.41
CA VAL A 125 11.70 3.59 -10.70
C VAL A 125 12.25 2.31 -11.33
N GLU A 126 13.35 2.44 -12.05
CA GLU A 126 14.13 1.28 -12.51
C GLU A 126 14.95 0.71 -11.37
N ALA A 127 14.95 -0.61 -11.23
CA ALA A 127 15.76 -1.31 -10.25
C ALA A 127 16.21 -2.69 -10.75
N LYS A 128 17.36 -3.13 -10.26
CA LYS A 128 17.80 -4.51 -10.47
C LYS A 128 16.94 -5.45 -9.64
N MET A 129 16.23 -6.37 -10.31
CA MET A 129 15.38 -7.34 -9.67
C MET A 129 16.15 -8.52 -9.08
N ALA A 130 15.50 -9.29 -8.19
CA ALA A 130 16.09 -10.44 -7.52
C ALA A 130 16.50 -11.55 -8.52
N THR A 131 15.77 -11.71 -9.63
CA THR A 131 16.12 -12.61 -10.72
C THR A 131 15.83 -11.95 -12.07
N PRO A 132 16.48 -12.38 -13.18
CA PRO A 132 16.21 -11.84 -14.52
C PRO A 132 14.78 -12.06 -15.03
N ALA A 133 14.07 -13.06 -14.51
CA ALA A 133 12.68 -13.34 -14.91
C ALA A 133 11.68 -12.33 -14.32
N ILE A 134 12.01 -11.71 -13.18
CA ILE A 134 11.16 -10.70 -12.55
C ILE A 134 11.36 -9.38 -13.28
N LEU A 135 10.31 -8.85 -13.88
CA LEU A 135 10.35 -7.61 -14.64
C LEU A 135 9.71 -6.43 -13.88
N VAL A 136 8.86 -6.75 -12.89
CA VAL A 136 8.10 -5.76 -12.11
C VAL A 136 7.94 -6.27 -10.67
N GLU A 137 8.01 -5.34 -9.71
CA GLU A 137 7.64 -5.54 -8.30
C GLU A 137 6.78 -4.37 -7.84
N ILE A 138 5.73 -4.63 -7.06
CA ILE A 138 4.82 -3.60 -6.55
C ILE A 138 4.61 -3.79 -5.05
N MET A 139 4.79 -2.71 -4.29
CA MET A 139 4.49 -2.64 -2.86
C MET A 139 3.44 -1.56 -2.62
N VAL A 140 2.44 -1.84 -1.78
CA VAL A 140 1.37 -0.88 -1.47
C VAL A 140 1.13 -0.74 0.03
N THR A 141 0.63 0.45 0.39
CA THR A 141 0.07 0.74 1.71
C THR A 141 -1.37 1.21 1.53
N ALA A 142 -2.28 0.74 2.37
CA ALA A 142 -3.70 1.08 2.33
C ALA A 142 -4.25 1.40 3.72
N SER A 143 -5.40 2.06 3.78
CA SER A 143 -6.24 2.07 4.98
C SER A 143 -7.21 0.87 4.97
N ARG A 144 -7.79 0.53 6.10
CA ARG A 144 -8.86 -0.49 6.16
C ARG A 144 -10.15 0.06 6.74
#